data_55fb8140f6fca7d6dc92e40c142d8a0a
#
_entry.id   55fb8140f6fca7d6dc92e40c142d8a0a
#
_cell.length_a   1.000
_cell.length_b   1.000
_cell.length_c   1.000
_cell.angle_alpha   90.00
_cell.angle_beta   90.00
_cell.angle_gamma   90.00
#
_symmetry.space_group_name_H-M   'P 1'
#
loop_
_entity.id
_entity.type
_entity.pdbx_description
1 polymer ?
#
loop_
_entity_poly.entity_id
_entity_poly.type
_entity_poly.pdbx_seq_one_letter_code
_entity_poly.pdbx_strand_id
1 'polypeptide(L)'
;MKHYKEWYSDGRCRTASLERMVPDLYSYYSVLYVGARTDRMDYGDEFRKGPTKIDVLEIFKPNVIYLKSLDWINEVHHGDVRSCSIDKDYDIVFWWHGPEHIKEEELANTLTRLEEKAKVAVVLGCPWGKSPQGHLHNNPNEEHVSHYDYQIFEDLGYKVECIGEKDVVGSNITSVKFVK
;
A
#
# COMPACT_ATOMS: atom_id res chain seq x y z
N MET A 1 -0.76 5.40 15.23
CA MET A 1 -1.60 4.18 15.25
C MET A 1 -3.12 4.40 15.37
N LYS A 2 -3.66 5.62 15.25
CA LYS A 2 -5.12 5.86 15.41
C LYS A 2 -5.89 5.97 14.08
N HIS A 3 -5.25 6.39 12.99
CA HIS A 3 -5.97 6.88 11.81
C HIS A 3 -6.69 5.82 10.95
N TYR A 4 -6.18 4.60 10.81
CA TYR A 4 -6.81 3.58 9.97
C TYR A 4 -7.92 2.77 10.67
N LYS A 5 -8.07 2.94 12.00
CA LYS A 5 -9.17 2.34 12.79
C LYS A 5 -10.27 3.34 13.14
N GLU A 6 -10.16 4.58 12.69
CA GLU A 6 -11.20 5.58 12.93
C GLU A 6 -12.43 5.29 12.07
N TRP A 7 -13.59 5.24 12.74
CA TRP A 7 -14.87 5.06 12.07
C TRP A 7 -15.38 6.40 11.57
N TYR A 8 -15.84 6.43 10.34
CA TYR A 8 -16.58 7.58 9.80
C TYR A 8 -18.01 7.57 10.33
N SER A 9 -18.68 8.72 10.26
CA SER A 9 -20.06 8.90 10.75
C SER A 9 -21.06 7.95 10.09
N ASP A 10 -20.76 7.42 8.92
CA ASP A 10 -21.56 6.44 8.18
C ASP A 10 -21.27 4.98 8.56
N GLY A 11 -20.48 4.75 9.60
CA GLY A 11 -20.13 3.40 10.07
C GLY A 11 -19.07 2.67 9.27
N ARG A 12 -18.37 3.35 8.37
CA ARG A 12 -17.25 2.76 7.59
C ARG A 12 -15.90 3.05 8.25
N CYS A 13 -14.94 2.17 8.07
CA CYS A 13 -13.53 2.42 8.35
C CYS A 13 -12.65 1.67 7.36
N ARG A 14 -11.40 2.12 7.21
CA ARG A 14 -10.43 1.57 6.25
C ARG A 14 -10.16 0.08 6.49
N THR A 15 -9.99 -0.32 7.75
CA THR A 15 -9.74 -1.72 8.10
C THR A 15 -10.92 -2.61 7.72
N ALA A 16 -12.15 -2.22 8.07
CA ALA A 16 -13.34 -2.99 7.72
C ALA A 16 -13.58 -3.05 6.21
N SER A 17 -13.22 -1.99 5.46
CA SER A 17 -13.24 -2.00 4.00
C SER A 17 -12.27 -3.05 3.46
N LEU A 18 -11.03 -3.00 3.91
CA LEU A 18 -9.99 -3.91 3.48
C LEU A 18 -10.34 -5.38 3.78
N GLU A 19 -10.84 -5.67 4.99
CA GLU A 19 -11.26 -7.02 5.39
C GLU A 19 -12.46 -7.55 4.58
N ARG A 20 -13.39 -6.67 4.16
CA ARG A 20 -14.48 -7.07 3.25
C ARG A 20 -13.99 -7.34 1.83
N MET A 21 -13.03 -6.56 1.35
CA MET A 21 -12.53 -6.67 -0.02
C MET A 21 -11.57 -7.85 -0.18
N VAL A 22 -10.79 -8.17 0.84
CA VAL A 22 -9.86 -9.29 0.87
C VAL A 22 -10.10 -10.09 2.16
N PRO A 23 -11.07 -11.01 2.16
CA PRO A 23 -11.27 -11.90 3.29
C PRO A 23 -9.99 -12.66 3.62
N ASP A 24 -9.70 -12.82 4.89
CA ASP A 24 -8.51 -13.53 5.38
C ASP A 24 -7.16 -12.94 4.94
N LEU A 25 -7.11 -11.62 4.63
CA LEU A 25 -5.91 -10.92 4.17
C LEU A 25 -4.66 -11.26 5.00
N TYR A 26 -4.81 -11.36 6.31
CA TYR A 26 -3.69 -11.60 7.24
C TYR A 26 -3.36 -13.09 7.43
N SER A 27 -4.04 -13.98 6.70
CA SER A 27 -3.80 -15.43 6.72
C SER A 27 -2.94 -15.92 5.55
N TYR A 28 -2.67 -15.07 4.57
CA TYR A 28 -1.79 -15.39 3.45
C TYR A 28 -0.34 -15.57 3.92
N TYR A 29 0.37 -16.50 3.30
CA TYR A 29 1.70 -16.89 3.74
C TYR A 29 2.78 -15.86 3.39
N SER A 30 2.68 -15.19 2.26
CA SER A 30 3.70 -14.26 1.77
C SER A 30 3.11 -12.92 1.31
N VAL A 31 3.70 -11.83 1.80
CA VAL A 31 3.32 -10.47 1.44
C VAL A 31 4.56 -9.70 1.01
N LEU A 32 4.47 -9.02 -0.14
CA LEU A 32 5.37 -7.92 -0.47
C LEU A 32 4.72 -6.62 -0.01
N TYR A 33 5.29 -5.98 1.00
CA TYR A 33 4.87 -4.67 1.46
C TYR A 33 5.70 -3.58 0.76
N VAL A 34 5.06 -2.72 -0.02
CA VAL A 34 5.72 -1.65 -0.78
C VAL A 34 5.61 -0.32 -0.05
N GLY A 35 6.73 0.38 0.15
CA GLY A 35 6.77 1.70 0.76
C GLY A 35 6.54 1.70 2.28
N ALA A 36 7.31 0.91 3.02
CA ALA A 36 7.20 0.82 4.47
C ALA A 36 8.05 1.89 5.18
N ARG A 37 7.39 2.83 5.85
CA ARG A 37 8.07 3.82 6.68
C ARG A 37 8.57 3.24 8.00
N THR A 38 9.59 3.89 8.61
CA THR A 38 10.20 3.44 9.87
C THR A 38 9.26 3.52 11.07
N ASP A 39 8.35 4.49 11.10
CA ASP A 39 7.44 4.75 12.22
C ASP A 39 6.03 4.23 12.00
N ARG A 40 5.71 3.85 10.75
CA ARG A 40 4.39 3.39 10.35
C ARG A 40 4.48 2.43 9.17
N MET A 41 4.48 1.16 9.47
CA MET A 41 4.02 0.17 8.52
C MET A 41 2.53 -0.06 8.82
N ASP A 42 1.66 0.67 8.12
CA ASP A 42 0.22 0.51 8.27
C ASP A 42 -0.12 -0.98 8.04
N TYR A 43 -0.92 -1.57 8.93
CA TYR A 43 -1.23 -3.00 8.94
C TYR A 43 -0.06 -3.97 9.17
N GLY A 44 1.16 -3.50 9.40
CA GLY A 44 2.31 -4.37 9.68
C GLY A 44 2.09 -5.23 10.94
N ASP A 45 1.47 -4.67 11.97
CA ASP A 45 1.14 -5.38 13.20
C ASP A 45 0.08 -6.48 12.99
N GLU A 46 -0.86 -6.28 12.08
CA GLU A 46 -1.87 -7.25 11.71
C GLU A 46 -1.24 -8.43 10.96
N PHE A 47 -0.43 -8.17 9.95
CA PHE A 47 0.33 -9.21 9.23
C PHE A 47 1.26 -10.00 10.17
N ARG A 48 1.94 -9.31 11.09
CA ARG A 48 2.87 -9.93 12.04
C ARG A 48 2.22 -10.92 13.01
N LYS A 49 0.93 -10.76 13.29
CA LYS A 49 0.18 -11.68 14.17
C LYS A 49 -0.17 -13.01 13.51
N GLY A 50 -0.13 -13.05 12.18
CA GLY A 50 -0.44 -14.23 11.38
C GLY A 50 0.81 -15.05 11.00
N PRO A 51 0.64 -16.06 10.15
CA PRO A 51 1.72 -16.88 9.63
C PRO A 51 2.54 -16.18 8.54
N THR A 52 2.24 -14.92 8.25
CA THR A 52 2.69 -14.19 7.07
C THR A 52 4.19 -13.90 7.12
N LYS A 53 4.90 -14.27 6.07
CA LYS A 53 6.25 -13.77 5.79
C LYS A 53 6.15 -12.46 5.05
N ILE A 54 6.74 -11.41 5.62
CA ILE A 54 6.70 -10.07 5.09
C ILE A 54 8.06 -9.73 4.49
N ASP A 55 8.09 -9.53 3.18
CA ASP A 55 9.21 -8.87 2.49
C ASP A 55 8.81 -7.42 2.22
N VAL A 56 9.77 -6.52 2.25
CA VAL A 56 9.52 -5.08 2.07
C VAL A 56 10.30 -4.57 0.87
N LEU A 57 9.67 -3.74 0.05
CA LEU A 57 10.33 -2.92 -0.95
C LEU A 57 10.31 -1.46 -0.51
N GLU A 58 11.47 -0.85 -0.32
CA GLU A 58 11.62 0.51 0.20
C GLU A 58 12.72 1.26 -0.58
N ILE A 59 12.41 2.50 -0.99
CA ILE A 59 13.31 3.34 -1.77
C ILE A 59 14.27 4.16 -0.89
N PHE A 60 13.82 4.60 0.30
CA PHE A 60 14.58 5.50 1.14
C PHE A 60 15.57 4.74 2.01
N LYS A 61 16.85 4.93 1.74
CA LYS A 61 17.94 4.18 2.40
C LYS A 61 17.90 4.20 3.94
N PRO A 62 17.59 5.31 4.63
CA PRO A 62 17.45 5.28 6.09
C PRO A 62 16.35 4.33 6.58
N ASN A 63 15.20 4.29 5.89
CA ASN A 63 14.13 3.34 6.19
C ASN A 63 14.59 1.88 5.98
N VAL A 64 15.30 1.62 4.88
CA VAL A 64 15.86 0.28 4.58
C VAL A 64 16.77 -0.20 5.71
N ILE A 65 17.64 0.67 6.23
CA ILE A 65 18.55 0.32 7.33
C ILE A 65 17.76 -0.05 8.58
N TYR A 66 16.75 0.73 8.94
CA TYR A 66 15.89 0.45 10.07
C TYR A 66 15.08 -0.84 9.89
N LEU A 67 14.42 -1.01 8.74
CA LEU A 67 13.59 -2.18 8.44
C LEU A 67 14.40 -3.49 8.50
N LYS A 68 15.65 -3.46 8.06
CA LYS A 68 16.59 -4.60 8.19
C LYS A 68 16.95 -4.98 9.63
N SER A 69 16.71 -4.08 10.59
CA SER A 69 16.94 -4.37 12.02
C SER A 69 15.75 -5.04 12.72
N LEU A 70 14.61 -5.15 12.02
CA LEU A 70 13.40 -5.75 12.57
C LEU A 70 13.38 -7.26 12.29
N ASP A 71 13.33 -8.05 13.34
CA ASP A 71 13.42 -9.52 13.30
C ASP A 71 12.19 -10.22 12.69
N TRP A 72 11.08 -9.50 12.56
CA TRP A 72 9.84 -9.99 11.98
C TRP A 72 9.69 -9.67 10.46
N ILE A 73 10.61 -8.91 9.88
CA ILE A 73 10.71 -8.72 8.44
C ILE A 73 11.64 -9.78 7.86
N ASN A 74 11.16 -10.53 6.87
CA ASN A 74 11.91 -11.62 6.29
C ASN A 74 13.02 -11.11 5.34
N GLU A 75 12.68 -10.18 4.44
CA GLU A 75 13.65 -9.58 3.51
C GLU A 75 13.30 -8.10 3.23
N VAL A 76 14.34 -7.27 3.02
CA VAL A 76 14.17 -5.87 2.63
C VAL A 76 14.89 -5.61 1.31
N HIS A 77 14.12 -5.36 0.27
CA HIS A 77 14.58 -4.94 -1.06
C HIS A 77 14.75 -3.42 -1.06
N HIS A 78 15.94 -2.94 -1.41
CA HIS A 78 16.19 -1.53 -1.57
C HIS A 78 16.01 -1.13 -3.04
N GLY A 79 14.98 -0.39 -3.36
CA GLY A 79 14.73 0.04 -4.73
C GLY A 79 13.44 0.82 -4.93
N ASP A 80 13.30 1.31 -6.14
CA ASP A 80 12.11 2.02 -6.60
C ASP A 80 11.08 1.02 -7.13
N VAL A 81 9.84 1.14 -6.69
CA VAL A 81 8.72 0.27 -7.12
C VAL A 81 8.53 0.26 -8.63
N ARG A 82 8.88 1.37 -9.30
CA ARG A 82 8.76 1.53 -10.76
C ARG A 82 9.77 0.69 -11.55
N SER A 83 10.88 0.30 -10.95
CA SER A 83 12.01 -0.31 -11.67
C SER A 83 12.73 -1.45 -10.94
N CYS A 84 12.54 -1.61 -9.64
CA CYS A 84 13.23 -2.64 -8.86
C CYS A 84 12.89 -4.03 -9.38
N SER A 85 13.91 -4.87 -9.59
CA SER A 85 13.71 -6.29 -9.89
C SER A 85 13.37 -7.04 -8.61
N ILE A 86 12.30 -7.80 -8.64
CA ILE A 86 11.85 -8.68 -7.57
C ILE A 86 11.77 -10.09 -8.15
N ASP A 87 12.61 -10.98 -7.65
CA ASP A 87 12.77 -12.34 -8.22
C ASP A 87 11.74 -13.34 -7.69
N LYS A 88 10.99 -12.95 -6.64
CA LYS A 88 9.97 -13.79 -6.00
C LYS A 88 8.56 -13.36 -6.39
N ASP A 89 7.62 -14.28 -6.28
CA ASP A 89 6.20 -14.02 -6.31
C ASP A 89 5.61 -14.15 -4.90
N TYR A 90 4.61 -13.33 -4.62
CA TYR A 90 3.96 -13.22 -3.30
C TYR A 90 2.48 -13.55 -3.41
N ASP A 91 1.87 -14.06 -2.33
CA ASP A 91 0.44 -14.26 -2.33
C ASP A 91 -0.28 -12.92 -2.45
N ILE A 92 0.18 -11.92 -1.68
CA ILE A 92 -0.34 -10.54 -1.71
C ILE A 92 0.80 -9.57 -2.00
N VAL A 93 0.55 -8.63 -2.91
CA VAL A 93 1.32 -7.39 -3.02
C VAL A 93 0.50 -6.27 -2.40
N PHE A 94 1.05 -5.64 -1.35
CA PHE A 94 0.38 -4.64 -0.54
C PHE A 94 1.09 -3.29 -0.67
N TRP A 95 0.43 -2.30 -1.28
CA TRP A 95 0.98 -0.98 -1.50
C TRP A 95 0.05 0.10 -0.91
N TRP A 96 0.30 0.46 0.33
CA TRP A 96 -0.56 1.31 1.12
C TRP A 96 0.08 2.69 1.31
N HIS A 97 -0.66 3.76 0.96
CA HIS A 97 -0.14 5.11 0.91
C HIS A 97 1.14 5.20 0.07
N GLY A 98 1.06 4.75 -1.16
CA GLY A 98 2.19 4.68 -2.08
C GLY A 98 1.89 5.21 -3.48
N PRO A 99 0.71 4.94 -4.07
CA PRO A 99 0.38 5.43 -5.42
C PRO A 99 0.54 6.95 -5.57
N GLU A 100 0.17 7.73 -4.56
CA GLU A 100 0.25 9.20 -4.55
C GLU A 100 1.68 9.75 -4.65
N HIS A 101 2.69 8.92 -4.41
CA HIS A 101 4.10 9.30 -4.46
C HIS A 101 4.75 9.11 -5.82
N ILE A 102 4.05 8.56 -6.80
CA ILE A 102 4.51 8.45 -8.18
C ILE A 102 3.63 9.28 -9.11
N LYS A 103 4.14 9.63 -10.27
CA LYS A 103 3.36 10.37 -11.27
C LYS A 103 2.24 9.50 -11.84
N GLU A 104 1.12 10.12 -12.15
CA GLU A 104 -0.06 9.43 -12.67
C GLU A 104 0.24 8.63 -13.95
N GLU A 105 1.06 9.18 -14.85
CA GLU A 105 1.48 8.51 -16.07
C GLU A 105 2.31 7.24 -15.85
N GLU A 106 2.91 7.07 -14.65
CA GLU A 106 3.71 5.90 -14.28
C GLU A 106 2.86 4.79 -13.62
N LEU A 107 1.64 5.14 -13.15
CA LEU A 107 0.81 4.26 -12.34
C LEU A 107 0.49 2.94 -13.03
N ALA A 108 -0.04 2.98 -14.25
CA ALA A 108 -0.48 1.77 -14.97
C ALA A 108 0.67 0.76 -15.16
N ASN A 109 1.84 1.24 -15.58
CA ASN A 109 3.01 0.37 -15.77
C ASN A 109 3.51 -0.19 -14.44
N THR A 110 3.50 0.62 -13.37
CA THR A 110 3.90 0.17 -12.03
C THR A 110 2.96 -0.91 -11.51
N LEU A 111 1.64 -0.72 -11.68
CA LEU A 111 0.65 -1.71 -11.26
C LEU A 111 0.78 -3.02 -12.04
N THR A 112 0.99 -2.97 -13.36
CA THR A 112 1.24 -4.18 -14.17
C THR A 112 2.41 -4.99 -13.62
N ARG A 113 3.52 -4.33 -13.26
CA ARG A 113 4.69 -4.99 -12.68
C ARG A 113 4.38 -5.62 -11.31
N LEU A 114 3.59 -4.95 -10.47
CA LEU A 114 3.16 -5.48 -9.17
C LEU A 114 2.20 -6.66 -9.33
N GLU A 115 1.30 -6.59 -10.31
CA GLU A 115 0.36 -7.68 -10.65
C GLU A 115 1.10 -8.95 -11.10
N GLU A 116 2.19 -8.81 -11.87
CA GLU A 116 3.04 -9.93 -12.26
C GLU A 116 3.71 -10.63 -11.05
N LYS A 117 3.83 -9.96 -9.92
CA LYS A 117 4.42 -10.49 -8.68
C LYS A 117 3.40 -11.02 -7.68
N ALA A 118 2.12 -10.79 -7.91
CA ALA A 118 1.05 -11.27 -7.07
C ALA A 118 0.53 -12.63 -7.57
N LYS A 119 0.31 -13.58 -6.66
CA LYS A 119 -0.35 -14.87 -6.94
C LYS A 119 -1.85 -14.82 -6.71
N VAL A 120 -2.29 -13.97 -5.79
CA VAL A 120 -3.69 -13.86 -5.38
C VAL A 120 -4.22 -12.46 -5.64
N ALA A 121 -3.63 -11.43 -5.03
CA ALA A 121 -4.13 -10.07 -5.19
C ALA A 121 -3.06 -8.99 -5.03
N VAL A 122 -3.30 -7.88 -5.72
CA VAL A 122 -2.69 -6.58 -5.44
C VAL A 122 -3.69 -5.73 -4.64
N VAL A 123 -3.23 -5.19 -3.52
CA VAL A 123 -4.01 -4.37 -2.59
C VAL A 123 -3.39 -3.00 -2.49
N LEU A 124 -4.17 -1.97 -2.73
CA LEU A 124 -3.72 -0.59 -2.76
C LEU A 124 -4.52 0.27 -1.79
N GLY A 125 -3.90 1.29 -1.24
CA GLY A 125 -4.57 2.37 -0.55
C GLY A 125 -3.91 3.70 -0.85
N CYS A 126 -4.71 4.75 -1.07
CA CYS A 126 -4.21 6.12 -1.21
C CYS A 126 -5.26 7.13 -0.76
N PRO A 127 -4.90 8.40 -0.53
CA PRO A 127 -5.88 9.45 -0.28
C PRO A 127 -6.89 9.59 -1.42
N TRP A 128 -8.14 9.91 -1.08
CA TRP A 128 -9.16 10.17 -2.09
C TRP A 128 -9.20 11.67 -2.44
N GLY A 129 -8.72 11.99 -3.65
CA GLY A 129 -8.66 13.36 -4.15
C GLY A 129 -7.44 14.13 -3.64
N LYS A 130 -7.58 15.44 -3.48
CA LYS A 130 -6.48 16.35 -3.13
C LYS A 130 -6.03 16.14 -1.69
N SER A 131 -4.81 15.70 -1.53
CA SER A 131 -4.15 15.52 -0.23
C SER A 131 -2.69 16.00 -0.34
N PRO A 132 -2.45 17.31 -0.44
CA PRO A 132 -1.10 17.82 -0.64
C PRO A 132 -0.20 17.50 0.55
N GLN A 133 0.97 16.95 0.28
CA GLN A 133 2.01 16.67 1.25
C GLN A 133 3.37 16.92 0.60
N GLY A 134 4.24 17.62 1.30
CA GLY A 134 5.64 17.78 0.91
C GLY A 134 6.53 16.70 1.51
N HIS A 135 7.83 16.96 1.51
CA HIS A 135 8.81 16.05 2.09
C HIS A 135 8.58 15.88 3.59
N LEU A 136 8.47 14.64 4.06
CA LEU A 136 8.38 14.29 5.47
C LEU A 136 9.68 13.61 5.93
N HIS A 137 10.12 13.89 7.15
CA HIS A 137 11.28 13.21 7.77
C HIS A 137 12.57 13.29 6.89
N ASN A 138 12.77 14.39 6.16
CA ASN A 138 13.85 14.57 5.18
C ASN A 138 13.84 13.51 4.05
N ASN A 139 12.70 12.89 3.80
CA ASN A 139 12.51 11.95 2.71
C ASN A 139 11.79 12.63 1.54
N PRO A 140 12.45 12.90 0.40
CA PRO A 140 11.79 13.51 -0.74
C PRO A 140 10.75 12.60 -1.40
N ASN A 141 10.83 11.29 -1.17
CA ASN A 141 9.88 10.33 -1.73
C ASN A 141 8.52 10.32 -0.99
N GLU A 142 8.37 11.11 0.08
CA GLU A 142 7.11 11.30 0.80
C GLU A 142 6.23 12.41 0.18
N GLU A 143 6.70 13.11 -0.84
CA GLU A 143 5.90 14.10 -1.52
C GLU A 143 4.75 13.47 -2.29
N HIS A 144 3.53 14.04 -2.13
CA HIS A 144 2.39 13.65 -2.95
C HIS A 144 2.47 14.38 -4.30
N VAL A 145 2.88 13.67 -5.32
CA VAL A 145 3.03 14.19 -6.68
C VAL A 145 1.79 13.93 -7.55
N SER A 146 0.88 13.08 -7.08
CA SER A 146 -0.37 12.75 -7.74
C SER A 146 -1.57 12.76 -6.77
N HIS A 147 -2.76 13.00 -7.31
CA HIS A 147 -4.01 13.01 -6.57
C HIS A 147 -5.06 12.23 -7.34
N TYR A 148 -5.53 11.13 -6.77
CA TYR A 148 -6.36 10.18 -7.48
C TYR A 148 -7.85 10.32 -7.16
N ASP A 149 -8.69 10.13 -8.19
CA ASP A 149 -10.06 9.70 -8.03
C ASP A 149 -10.15 8.18 -8.20
N TYR A 150 -11.19 7.58 -7.65
CA TYR A 150 -11.39 6.13 -7.69
C TYR A 150 -11.49 5.57 -9.12
N GLN A 151 -11.98 6.37 -10.06
CA GLN A 151 -12.22 5.96 -11.44
C GLN A 151 -10.96 5.42 -12.13
N ILE A 152 -9.78 6.01 -11.86
CA ILE A 152 -8.53 5.54 -12.48
C ILE A 152 -8.23 4.08 -12.10
N PHE A 153 -8.55 3.67 -10.88
CA PHE A 153 -8.33 2.28 -10.44
C PHE A 153 -9.39 1.34 -11.02
N GLU A 154 -10.64 1.77 -11.14
CA GLU A 154 -11.69 1.00 -11.80
C GLU A 154 -11.35 0.76 -13.29
N ASP A 155 -10.86 1.79 -14.00
CA ASP A 155 -10.44 1.70 -15.39
C ASP A 155 -9.25 0.75 -15.59
N LEU A 156 -8.41 0.58 -14.56
CA LEU A 156 -7.32 -0.40 -14.49
C LEU A 156 -7.77 -1.80 -14.02
N GLY A 157 -9.08 -1.99 -13.81
CA GLY A 157 -9.67 -3.28 -13.46
C GLY A 157 -9.65 -3.65 -11.98
N TYR A 158 -9.44 -2.67 -11.10
CA TYR A 158 -9.52 -2.86 -9.65
C TYR A 158 -10.97 -2.73 -9.16
N LYS A 159 -11.34 -3.55 -8.19
CA LYS A 159 -12.50 -3.28 -7.35
C LYS A 159 -12.14 -2.17 -6.36
N VAL A 160 -13.00 -1.17 -6.22
CA VAL A 160 -12.70 0.02 -5.41
C VAL A 160 -13.74 0.23 -4.32
N GLU A 161 -13.30 0.69 -3.16
CA GLU A 161 -14.16 1.21 -2.10
C GLU A 161 -13.58 2.53 -1.58
N CYS A 162 -14.38 3.60 -1.63
CA CYS A 162 -14.03 4.91 -1.09
C CYS A 162 -14.57 5.09 0.32
N ILE A 163 -13.77 5.68 1.20
CA ILE A 163 -14.09 5.92 2.60
C ILE A 163 -13.86 7.40 2.93
N GLY A 164 -14.85 8.03 3.55
CA GLY A 164 -14.86 9.47 3.77
C GLY A 164 -15.43 10.22 2.56
N GLU A 165 -15.01 11.47 2.41
CA GLU A 165 -15.43 12.37 1.34
C GLU A 165 -14.21 12.78 0.51
N LYS A 166 -14.39 12.94 -0.81
CA LYS A 166 -13.32 13.37 -1.70
C LYS A 166 -12.75 14.73 -1.26
N ASP A 167 -11.43 14.88 -1.34
CA ASP A 167 -10.67 16.08 -0.96
C ASP A 167 -10.70 16.40 0.56
N VAL A 168 -11.18 15.47 1.40
CA VAL A 168 -11.17 15.61 2.85
C VAL A 168 -10.02 14.82 3.46
N VAL A 169 -9.26 15.44 4.36
CA VAL A 169 -8.14 14.79 5.04
C VAL A 169 -8.62 13.54 5.79
N GLY A 170 -7.94 12.45 5.59
CA GLY A 170 -8.29 11.15 6.17
C GLY A 170 -9.18 10.28 5.28
N SER A 171 -9.76 10.82 4.21
CA SER A 171 -10.45 10.02 3.19
C SER A 171 -9.50 9.10 2.47
N ASN A 172 -9.99 7.96 2.02
CA ASN A 172 -9.15 6.93 1.42
C ASN A 172 -9.85 6.19 0.28
N ILE A 173 -9.08 5.86 -0.73
CA ILE A 173 -9.42 4.86 -1.73
C ILE A 173 -8.75 3.56 -1.31
N THR A 174 -9.53 2.50 -1.19
CA THR A 174 -9.04 1.11 -1.08
C THR A 174 -9.33 0.40 -2.39
N SER A 175 -8.31 -0.16 -3.02
CA SER A 175 -8.44 -0.81 -4.32
C SER A 175 -7.83 -2.20 -4.28
N VAL A 176 -8.51 -3.19 -4.85
CA VAL A 176 -8.07 -4.58 -4.88
C VAL A 176 -8.27 -5.17 -6.26
N LYS A 177 -7.25 -5.83 -6.77
CA LYS A 177 -7.33 -6.64 -7.99
C LYS A 177 -6.85 -8.06 -7.68
N PHE A 178 -7.75 -9.02 -7.81
CA PHE A 178 -7.39 -10.42 -7.78
C PHE A 178 -6.74 -10.80 -9.11
N VAL A 179 -5.55 -11.38 -9.05
CA VAL A 179 -4.83 -11.90 -10.22
C VAL A 179 -5.17 -13.37 -10.41
N LYS A 180 -5.17 -13.82 -11.66
CA LYS A 180 -5.56 -15.20 -12.01
C LYS A 180 -4.35 -16.11 -12.01
#